data_55c0c40c8d0ad552601ee0a49ddfd6f9
#
_entry.id   55c0c40c8d0ad552601ee0a49ddfd6f9
#
_cell.length_a   1.000
_cell.length_b   1.000
_cell.length_c   1.000
_cell.angle_alpha   90.00
_cell.angle_beta   90.00
_cell.angle_gamma   90.00
#
_symmetry.space_group_name_H-M   'P 1'
#
loop_
_entity.id
_entity.type
_entity.pdbx_description
1 polymer ?
#
loop_
_entity_poly.entity_id
_entity_poly.type
_entity_poly.pdbx_seq_one_letter_code
_entity_poly.pdbx_strand_id
1 'polypeptide(L)'
;VAILRLPFVYGAECNGGYRLLSRWAKVLPLISTISEEKSMIYIENLSECIRLLIEAGESGVYFPQNATYGSAAEILTYIRQLQGKKTHLWNWLNPPVRVLAKLPGRGGKLLRKIFGTFVYDKDMSVLPENYQLVDFEESIRRTERKEDL
;
A
#
# COMPACT_ATOMS: atom_id res chain seq x y z
N VAL A 1 -18.54 -11.29 -17.25
CA VAL A 1 -18.23 -11.11 -15.82
C VAL A 1 -16.76 -10.73 -15.67
N ALA A 2 -16.47 -9.60 -15.02
CA ALA A 2 -15.12 -9.19 -14.68
C ALA A 2 -14.81 -9.59 -13.22
N ILE A 3 -13.68 -10.24 -12.99
CA ILE A 3 -13.21 -10.65 -11.69
C ILE A 3 -11.95 -9.86 -11.36
N LEU A 4 -11.98 -9.06 -10.29
CA LEU A 4 -10.82 -8.31 -9.85
C LEU A 4 -10.13 -9.02 -8.69
N ARG A 5 -8.84 -9.29 -8.84
CA ARG A 5 -7.96 -9.79 -7.78
C ARG A 5 -7.18 -8.62 -7.20
N LEU A 6 -7.67 -8.11 -6.07
CA LEU A 6 -7.13 -6.90 -5.47
C LEU A 6 -5.87 -7.18 -4.67
N PRO A 7 -4.82 -6.32 -4.82
CA PRO A 7 -3.64 -6.33 -3.96
C PRO A 7 -3.94 -5.64 -2.62
N PHE A 8 -2.95 -4.99 -2.03
CA PHE A 8 -3.15 -4.16 -0.84
C PHE A 8 -3.90 -2.87 -1.21
N VAL A 9 -5.17 -2.80 -0.85
CA VAL A 9 -6.01 -1.61 -1.08
C VAL A 9 -5.80 -0.62 0.06
N TYR A 10 -5.66 0.68 -0.27
CA TYR A 10 -5.55 1.76 0.70
C TYR A 10 -6.24 3.03 0.22
N GLY A 11 -6.51 3.92 1.17
CA GLY A 11 -7.22 5.19 0.96
C GLY A 11 -7.78 5.71 2.27
N ALA A 12 -8.37 6.90 2.24
CA ALA A 12 -9.01 7.49 3.39
C ALA A 12 -10.10 6.56 3.94
N GLU A 13 -10.15 6.45 5.26
CA GLU A 13 -11.12 5.61 6.00
C GLU A 13 -11.02 4.10 5.73
N CYS A 14 -10.06 3.63 4.93
CA CYS A 14 -9.83 2.21 4.73
C CYS A 14 -9.35 1.56 6.02
N ASN A 15 -10.08 0.55 6.48
CA ASN A 15 -9.65 -0.29 7.60
C ASN A 15 -8.58 -1.28 7.15
N GLY A 16 -7.54 -1.47 7.96
CA GLY A 16 -6.52 -2.50 7.69
C GLY A 16 -5.09 -2.06 7.91
N GLY A 17 -4.19 -2.63 7.11
CA GLY A 17 -2.74 -2.44 7.29
C GLY A 17 -2.27 -1.01 7.12
N TYR A 18 -2.86 -0.24 6.21
CA TYR A 18 -2.50 1.16 6.00
C TYR A 18 -2.76 2.01 7.26
N ARG A 19 -3.94 1.89 7.88
CA ARG A 19 -4.28 2.62 9.10
C ARG A 19 -3.33 2.33 10.26
N LEU A 20 -2.81 1.10 10.32
CA LEU A 20 -1.79 0.75 11.30
C LEU A 20 -0.45 1.42 10.99
N LEU A 21 -0.05 1.44 9.72
CA LEU A 21 1.15 2.15 9.27
C LEU A 21 1.05 3.66 9.55
N SER A 22 -0.10 4.28 9.27
CA SER A 22 -0.34 5.70 9.59
C SER A 22 -0.18 5.98 11.08
N ARG A 23 -0.76 5.15 11.95
CA ARG A 23 -0.58 5.26 13.40
C ARG A 23 0.88 5.09 13.82
N TRP A 24 1.59 4.11 13.26
CA TRP A 24 2.99 3.89 13.55
C TRP A 24 3.87 5.07 13.10
N ALA A 25 3.58 5.65 11.94
CA ALA A 25 4.29 6.83 11.45
C ALA A 25 4.17 8.02 12.43
N LYS A 26 3.03 8.15 13.12
CA LYS A 26 2.80 9.22 14.11
C LYS A 26 3.65 9.06 15.38
N VAL A 27 3.94 7.82 15.77
CA VAL A 27 4.55 7.47 17.07
C VAL A 27 6.01 7.04 16.94
N LEU A 28 6.36 6.21 15.94
CA LEU A 28 7.67 5.60 15.84
C LEU A 28 8.68 6.56 15.18
N PRO A 29 9.77 6.94 15.88
CA PRO A 29 10.83 7.78 15.30
C PRO A 29 11.77 7.00 14.40
N LEU A 30 11.80 5.69 14.53
CA LEU A 30 12.70 4.78 13.84
C LEU A 30 11.91 3.86 12.92
N ILE A 31 12.37 3.70 11.69
CA ILE A 31 11.75 2.84 10.68
C ILE A 31 12.79 1.79 10.24
N SER A 32 12.33 0.55 10.19
CA SER A 32 13.10 -0.54 9.58
C SER A 32 13.28 -0.27 8.08
N THR A 33 14.48 -0.52 7.57
CA THR A 33 14.78 -0.39 6.13
C THR A 33 14.30 -1.58 5.31
N ILE A 34 13.48 -2.49 5.87
CA ILE A 34 12.88 -3.57 5.09
C ILE A 34 12.00 -2.95 4.02
N SER A 35 12.51 -2.97 2.79
CA SER A 35 11.86 -2.45 1.59
C SER A 35 11.41 -3.62 0.73
N GLU A 36 10.48 -4.42 1.25
CA GLU A 36 9.90 -5.51 0.48
C GLU A 36 8.78 -4.94 -0.41
N GLU A 37 8.92 -5.10 -1.71
CA GLU A 37 7.98 -4.57 -2.70
C GLU A 37 6.60 -5.21 -2.59
N LYS A 38 5.57 -4.38 -2.75
CA LYS A 38 4.17 -4.79 -2.76
C LYS A 38 3.41 -4.17 -3.90
N SER A 39 2.58 -4.98 -4.52
CA SER A 39 1.48 -4.46 -5.31
C SER A 39 0.45 -3.82 -4.38
N MET A 40 0.09 -2.60 -4.69
CA MET A 40 -0.86 -1.80 -3.94
C MET A 40 -1.78 -1.09 -4.92
N ILE A 41 -2.99 -0.77 -4.48
CA ILE A 41 -3.88 0.07 -5.26
C ILE A 41 -4.55 1.11 -4.38
N TYR A 42 -4.48 2.35 -4.82
CA TYR A 42 -5.19 3.46 -4.21
C TYR A 42 -6.68 3.39 -4.56
N ILE A 43 -7.54 3.69 -3.60
CA ILE A 43 -9.00 3.52 -3.74
C ILE A 43 -9.59 4.29 -4.93
N GLU A 44 -9.09 5.50 -5.24
CA GLU A 44 -9.58 6.27 -6.38
C GLU A 44 -9.14 5.63 -7.72
N ASN A 45 -7.90 5.12 -7.81
CA ASN A 45 -7.44 4.36 -8.98
C ASN A 45 -8.25 3.06 -9.17
N LEU A 46 -8.60 2.39 -8.08
CA LEU A 46 -9.44 1.20 -8.11
C LEU A 46 -10.86 1.54 -8.61
N SER A 47 -11.43 2.63 -8.13
CA SER A 47 -12.75 3.10 -8.55
C SER A 47 -12.78 3.41 -10.04
N GLU A 48 -11.74 4.06 -10.56
CA GLU A 48 -11.60 4.33 -11.99
C GLU A 48 -11.44 3.05 -12.80
N CYS A 49 -10.63 2.10 -12.33
CA CYS A 49 -10.49 0.78 -12.97
C CYS A 49 -11.86 0.08 -13.09
N ILE A 50 -12.66 0.08 -12.03
CA ILE A 50 -14.00 -0.52 -12.03
C ILE A 50 -14.92 0.21 -13.00
N ARG A 51 -14.90 1.55 -13.03
CA ARG A 51 -15.70 2.36 -13.96
C ARG A 51 -15.40 1.99 -15.40
N LEU A 52 -14.11 1.94 -15.77
CA LEU A 52 -13.67 1.61 -17.13
C LEU A 52 -14.09 0.18 -17.54
N LEU A 53 -13.96 -0.79 -16.65
CA LEU A 53 -14.36 -2.18 -16.92
C LEU A 53 -15.88 -2.31 -17.14
N ILE A 54 -16.69 -1.53 -16.42
CA ILE A 54 -18.15 -1.51 -16.56
C ILE A 54 -18.52 -0.87 -17.91
N GLU A 55 -17.94 0.28 -18.24
CA GLU A 55 -18.22 1.00 -19.48
C GLU A 55 -17.81 0.21 -20.73
N ALA A 56 -16.67 -0.46 -20.67
CA ALA A 56 -16.20 -1.31 -21.76
C ALA A 56 -16.95 -2.64 -21.88
N GLY A 57 -17.77 -3.01 -20.88
CA GLY A 57 -18.46 -4.31 -20.86
C GLY A 57 -17.51 -5.50 -20.80
N GLU A 58 -16.30 -5.28 -20.28
CA GLU A 58 -15.21 -6.25 -20.27
C GLU A 58 -15.51 -7.48 -19.41
N SER A 59 -14.95 -8.63 -19.83
CA SER A 59 -15.03 -9.89 -19.11
C SER A 59 -13.64 -10.49 -18.98
N GLY A 60 -13.30 -11.02 -17.81
CA GLY A 60 -11.98 -11.61 -17.57
C GLY A 60 -11.52 -11.50 -16.12
N VAL A 61 -10.26 -11.82 -15.89
CA VAL A 61 -9.60 -11.68 -14.58
C VAL A 61 -8.57 -10.57 -14.66
N TYR A 62 -8.70 -9.60 -13.77
CA TYR A 62 -7.88 -8.39 -13.74
C TYR A 62 -7.15 -8.27 -12.41
N PHE A 63 -5.93 -7.72 -12.44
CA PHE A 63 -5.06 -7.52 -11.28
C PHE A 63 -4.70 -6.03 -11.14
N PRO A 64 -5.68 -5.16 -10.82
CA PRO A 64 -5.43 -3.72 -10.77
C PRO A 64 -4.42 -3.38 -9.68
N GLN A 65 -3.46 -2.51 -10.02
CA GLN A 65 -2.45 -2.00 -9.09
C GLN A 65 -1.97 -0.61 -9.50
N ASN A 66 -1.31 0.10 -8.59
CA ASN A 66 -0.67 1.38 -8.90
C ASN A 66 0.47 1.20 -9.94
N ALA A 67 0.85 2.28 -10.58
CA ALA A 67 1.95 2.27 -11.56
C ALA A 67 3.28 1.80 -10.96
N THR A 68 3.53 2.11 -9.68
CA THR A 68 4.72 1.69 -8.94
C THR A 68 4.37 0.69 -7.84
N TYR A 69 5.30 -0.21 -7.53
CA TYR A 69 5.24 -0.96 -6.28
C TYR A 69 5.52 -0.03 -5.11
N GLY A 70 5.01 -0.35 -3.94
CA GLY A 70 5.29 0.38 -2.73
C GLY A 70 5.80 -0.54 -1.62
N SER A 71 6.35 0.04 -0.58
CA SER A 71 6.78 -0.68 0.61
C SER A 71 6.25 -0.03 1.89
N ALA A 72 6.23 -0.80 2.98
CA ALA A 72 5.84 -0.25 4.28
C ALA A 72 6.79 0.88 4.72
N ALA A 73 8.09 0.76 4.43
CA ALA A 73 9.08 1.77 4.76
C ALA A 73 8.85 3.09 4.02
N GLU A 74 8.48 3.01 2.73
CA GLU A 74 8.14 4.20 1.94
C GLU A 74 6.88 4.89 2.46
N ILE A 75 5.80 4.13 2.73
CA ILE A 75 4.56 4.69 3.31
C ILE A 75 4.87 5.43 4.61
N LEU A 76 5.59 4.79 5.54
CA LEU A 76 5.95 5.39 6.81
C LEU A 76 6.79 6.66 6.62
N THR A 77 7.72 6.65 5.66
CA THR A 77 8.58 7.79 5.36
C THR A 77 7.77 8.96 4.81
N TYR A 78 6.90 8.73 3.82
CA TYR A 78 6.05 9.77 3.25
C TYR A 78 5.10 10.37 4.29
N ILE A 79 4.42 9.54 5.10
CA ILE A 79 3.52 10.03 6.15
C ILE A 79 4.28 10.94 7.14
N ARG A 80 5.49 10.53 7.56
CA ARG A 80 6.31 11.34 8.47
C ARG A 80 6.77 12.65 7.83
N GLN A 81 7.14 12.63 6.56
CA GLN A 81 7.49 13.85 5.80
C GLN A 81 6.31 14.84 5.76
N LEU A 82 5.09 14.34 5.50
CA LEU A 82 3.88 15.16 5.52
C LEU A 82 3.63 15.81 6.89
N GLN A 83 4.05 15.16 7.97
CA GLN A 83 3.96 15.69 9.34
C GLN A 83 5.16 16.58 9.73
N GLY A 84 6.08 16.87 8.81
CA GLY A 84 7.31 17.64 9.10
C GLY A 84 8.29 16.92 10.04
N LYS A 85 8.15 15.62 10.22
CA LYS A 85 8.99 14.81 11.12
C LYS A 85 10.18 14.22 10.37
N LYS A 86 11.36 14.30 10.96
CA LYS A 86 12.54 13.60 10.46
C LYS A 86 12.38 12.09 10.60
N THR A 87 12.78 11.36 9.57
CA THR A 87 12.75 9.90 9.54
C THR A 87 14.16 9.36 9.69
N HIS A 88 14.36 8.45 10.62
CA HIS A 88 15.61 7.72 10.79
C HIS A 88 15.40 6.27 10.33
N LEU A 89 16.01 5.92 9.20
CA LEU A 89 16.02 4.55 8.67
C LEU A 89 17.17 3.77 9.31
N TRP A 90 16.86 2.66 9.95
CA TRP A 90 17.86 1.88 10.69
C TRP A 90 17.86 0.41 10.27
N ASN A 91 18.97 -0.02 9.69
CA ASN A 91 19.15 -1.39 9.21
C ASN A 91 19.17 -2.43 10.33
N TRP A 92 19.61 -2.07 11.53
CA TRP A 92 19.65 -3.00 12.66
C TRP A 92 18.26 -3.41 13.19
N LEU A 93 17.21 -2.68 12.81
CA LEU A 93 15.83 -3.08 13.11
C LEU A 93 15.32 -4.22 12.22
N ASN A 94 15.99 -4.51 11.12
CA ASN A 94 15.55 -5.54 10.18
C ASN A 94 15.53 -6.96 10.78
N PRO A 95 16.59 -7.44 11.49
CA PRO A 95 16.55 -8.75 12.10
C PRO A 95 15.40 -8.94 13.10
N PRO A 96 15.19 -8.06 14.11
CA PRO A 96 14.08 -8.23 15.04
C PRO A 96 12.72 -8.18 14.37
N VAL A 97 12.49 -7.33 13.39
CA VAL A 97 11.21 -7.28 12.65
C VAL A 97 10.96 -8.59 11.90
N ARG A 98 11.99 -9.16 11.24
CA ARG A 98 11.88 -10.44 10.55
C ARG A 98 11.62 -11.62 11.51
N VAL A 99 12.22 -11.61 12.67
CA VAL A 99 11.99 -12.64 13.70
C VAL A 99 10.55 -12.54 14.23
N LEU A 100 10.11 -11.33 14.60
CA LEU A 100 8.74 -11.09 15.07
C LEU A 100 7.68 -11.47 14.02
N ALA A 101 7.97 -11.23 12.74
CA ALA A 101 7.08 -11.65 11.65
C ALA A 101 6.92 -13.18 11.54
N LYS A 102 7.93 -13.96 12.01
CA LYS A 102 7.86 -15.44 12.01
C LYS A 102 7.09 -16.02 13.20
N LEU A 103 6.83 -15.23 14.24
CA LEU A 103 6.11 -15.71 15.41
C LEU A 103 4.69 -16.13 15.08
N PRO A 104 4.18 -17.22 15.69
CA PRO A 104 2.79 -17.61 15.54
C PRO A 104 1.87 -16.58 16.20
N GLY A 105 0.62 -16.47 15.69
CA GLY A 105 -0.38 -15.58 16.26
C GLY A 105 -0.75 -14.39 15.36
N ARG A 106 -1.65 -13.55 15.86
CA ARG A 106 -2.21 -12.42 15.10
C ARG A 106 -1.16 -11.35 14.77
N GLY A 107 -0.22 -11.08 15.69
CA GLY A 107 0.84 -10.09 15.50
C GLY A 107 1.83 -10.49 14.39
N GLY A 108 2.33 -11.73 14.41
CA GLY A 108 3.24 -12.23 13.38
C GLY A 108 2.57 -12.30 12.00
N LYS A 109 1.29 -12.70 11.93
CA LYS A 109 0.52 -12.68 10.68
C LYS A 109 0.38 -11.24 10.12
N LEU A 110 0.13 -10.28 11.00
CA LEU A 110 0.00 -8.87 10.62
C LEU A 110 1.33 -8.30 10.12
N LEU A 111 2.44 -8.56 10.81
CA LEU A 111 3.78 -8.15 10.38
C LEU A 111 4.15 -8.74 9.02
N ARG A 112 3.87 -10.03 8.78
CA ARG A 112 4.05 -10.66 7.46
C ARG A 112 3.22 -9.99 6.38
N LYS A 113 1.97 -9.62 6.69
CA LYS A 113 1.10 -8.91 5.76
C LYS A 113 1.64 -7.50 5.45
N ILE A 114 2.26 -6.83 6.42
CA ILE A 114 2.77 -5.46 6.27
C ILE A 114 4.15 -5.45 5.64
N PHE A 115 5.06 -6.31 6.08
CA PHE A 115 6.48 -6.32 5.67
C PHE A 115 6.83 -7.47 4.71
N GLY A 116 5.91 -8.34 4.33
CA GLY A 116 6.18 -9.41 3.38
C GLY A 116 6.03 -8.94 1.93
N THR A 117 6.76 -9.57 1.02
CA THR A 117 6.63 -9.34 -0.42
C THR A 117 5.32 -9.90 -0.95
N PHE A 118 4.61 -9.12 -1.74
CA PHE A 118 3.44 -9.56 -2.48
C PHE A 118 3.29 -8.71 -3.73
N VAL A 119 3.74 -9.22 -4.86
CA VAL A 119 3.73 -8.49 -6.13
C VAL A 119 2.95 -9.25 -7.20
N TYR A 120 2.15 -8.53 -7.95
CA TYR A 120 1.63 -8.96 -9.24
C TYR A 120 2.53 -8.41 -10.33
N ASP A 121 2.66 -9.15 -11.42
CA ASP A 121 3.36 -8.67 -12.60
C ASP A 121 2.64 -7.43 -13.16
N LYS A 122 3.41 -6.43 -13.59
CA LYS A 122 2.87 -5.19 -14.16
C LYS A 122 2.08 -5.45 -15.44
N ASP A 123 2.51 -6.42 -16.23
CA ASP A 123 1.83 -6.79 -17.47
C ASP A 123 0.41 -7.34 -17.24
N MET A 124 0.14 -7.87 -16.04
CA MET A 124 -1.20 -8.34 -15.65
C MET A 124 -2.18 -7.21 -15.29
N SER A 125 -1.69 -5.97 -15.21
CA SER A 125 -2.45 -4.81 -14.74
C SER A 125 -2.80 -3.84 -15.87
N VAL A 126 -2.48 -4.18 -17.10
CA VAL A 126 -2.71 -3.31 -18.26
C VAL A 126 -4.19 -3.36 -18.64
N LEU A 127 -4.80 -2.19 -18.72
CA LEU A 127 -6.12 -1.96 -19.32
C LEU A 127 -5.96 -1.08 -20.55
N PRO A 128 -6.92 -1.10 -21.49
CA PRO A 128 -6.87 -0.24 -22.68
C PRO A 128 -6.78 1.24 -22.35
N GLU A 129 -7.44 1.66 -21.28
CA GLU A 129 -7.42 3.03 -20.78
C GLU A 129 -6.68 3.10 -19.44
N ASN A 130 -6.07 4.28 -19.17
CA ASN A 130 -5.30 4.50 -17.95
C ASN A 130 -6.24 4.75 -16.76
N TYR A 131 -6.24 3.84 -15.80
CA TYR A 131 -6.93 3.99 -14.51
C TYR A 131 -6.03 4.50 -13.39
N GLN A 132 -4.72 4.58 -13.62
CA GLN A 132 -3.72 4.96 -12.61
C GLN A 132 -3.55 6.49 -12.60
N LEU A 133 -4.61 7.21 -12.27
CA LEU A 133 -4.70 8.68 -12.36
C LEU A 133 -3.94 9.40 -11.25
N VAL A 134 -3.77 8.73 -10.10
CA VAL A 134 -3.13 9.27 -8.91
C VAL A 134 -1.86 8.49 -8.63
N ASP A 135 -0.73 9.19 -8.57
CA ASP A 135 0.55 8.57 -8.23
C ASP A 135 0.65 8.19 -6.74
N PHE A 136 1.71 7.46 -6.39
CA PHE A 136 1.88 6.88 -5.07
C PHE A 136 2.00 7.95 -3.97
N GLU A 137 2.79 8.98 -4.19
CA GLU A 137 3.02 10.05 -3.21
C GLU A 137 1.76 10.90 -2.99
N GLU A 138 1.10 11.31 -4.07
CA GLU A 138 -0.15 12.04 -4.02
C GLU A 138 -1.26 11.24 -3.35
N SER A 139 -1.32 9.94 -3.59
CA SER A 139 -2.32 9.06 -2.99
C SER A 139 -2.18 8.98 -1.46
N ILE A 140 -0.94 8.92 -0.95
CA ILE A 140 -0.67 8.96 0.48
C ILE A 140 -1.07 10.33 1.05
N ARG A 141 -0.70 11.41 0.36
CA ARG A 141 -1.06 12.77 0.78
C ARG A 141 -2.56 12.98 0.88
N ARG A 142 -3.34 12.49 -0.08
CA ARG A 142 -4.81 12.56 -0.06
C ARG A 142 -5.41 11.73 1.07
N THR A 143 -4.85 10.55 1.31
CA THR A 143 -5.30 9.65 2.38
C THR A 143 -5.13 10.29 3.76
N GLU A 144 -3.95 10.85 4.05
CA GLU A 144 -3.65 11.46 5.35
C GLU A 144 -4.43 12.77 5.59
N ARG A 145 -4.65 13.60 4.54
CA ARG A 145 -5.45 14.82 4.68
C ARG A 145 -6.90 14.59 5.08
N LYS A 146 -7.49 13.47 4.66
CA LYS A 146 -8.86 13.12 5.03
C LYS A 146 -8.97 12.46 6.41
N GLU A 147 -7.87 11.91 6.94
CA GLU A 147 -7.84 11.36 8.29
C GLU A 147 -7.67 12.44 9.39
N ASP A 148 -7.23 13.64 9.03
CA ASP A 148 -7.03 14.76 9.96
C ASP A 148 -8.30 15.66 10.10
N LEU A 149 -9.40 15.37 9.38
CA LEU A 149 -10.70 16.03 9.46
C LEU A 149 -11.68 15.22 10.29
#